data_db7ef0dd90aee262119a21af08cceea3
#
_entry.id   db7ef0dd90aee262119a21af08cceea3
#
_cell.length_a   1.000
_cell.length_b   1.000
_cell.length_c   1.000
_cell.angle_alpha   90.00
_cell.angle_beta   90.00
_cell.angle_gamma   90.00
#
_symmetry.space_group_name_H-M   'P 1'
#
loop_
_entity.id
_entity.type
_entity.pdbx_description
1 polymer ?
#
loop_
_entity_poly.entity_id
_entity_poly.type
_entity_poly.pdbx_seq_one_letter_code
_entity_poly.pdbx_strand_id
1 'polypeptide(L)'
;MKDVLARGPRRHLLCSLKLPNDNRRKTNFPIPGDADVSASAVLPTEIWRRILAYTIRLSGSCACDLEDPFASPYMNEEYPEVDPGIFEDRKSLSLVCSAWRAMVIEIVAEYIVIYSGKELTAILKQFEASKNSGGKGLGDWTRRIDLKILGSYSVQHVVRLLRCTPNLVIYVNKNGLITSPEKRAPPEILHALIKHCGHSLRRIEWSGPGEAPTYTDLLDISQGVSNLETLRLLCIYSYPTRKDGRLPLLIFPKLKTLSLGLIPEPSNTHVDNPTQHHHYPITWDPLFVYLTLNPTQLPSLERLETDIFPIATISFFVMHGEKLRLFRTTTWSAESVLPDALALCPKLQSLVLSHSSDPLAFPPFHPSITRICILPSVEEHVRVPQRVFTFAVLAPLDALLMSVENMVAPGLVELRIRNVGAFVDLVDHSGWLRAWWRRWNLRGVHFRDKTGKSFENIADGMFYPSLRDHRSLTSLIEDELLLDLVRE
;
A
#
# COMPACT_ATOMS: atom_id res chain seq x y z
N MET A 1 23.50 11.33 -17.57
CA MET A 1 23.00 10.22 -16.71
C MET A 1 23.75 9.98 -15.40
N LYS A 2 24.79 10.78 -15.02
CA LYS A 2 25.50 10.61 -13.74
C LYS A 2 25.02 11.53 -12.61
N ASP A 3 24.20 12.52 -12.89
CA ASP A 3 23.83 13.56 -11.90
C ASP A 3 22.49 13.37 -11.17
N VAL A 4 21.69 12.34 -11.53
CA VAL A 4 20.40 12.08 -10.88
C VAL A 4 20.54 11.18 -9.63
N LEU A 5 21.63 10.42 -9.52
CA LEU A 5 21.91 9.57 -8.35
C LEU A 5 22.58 10.31 -7.16
N ALA A 6 22.87 11.61 -7.31
CA ALA A 6 23.58 12.40 -6.29
C ALA A 6 22.67 13.08 -5.25
N ARG A 7 21.34 12.91 -5.30
CA ARG A 7 20.49 13.27 -4.16
C ARG A 7 20.55 12.13 -3.14
N GLY A 8 21.58 12.20 -2.31
CA GLY A 8 21.80 11.26 -1.21
C GLY A 8 20.56 11.11 -0.33
N PRO A 9 20.39 9.96 0.35
CA PRO A 9 19.23 9.67 1.18
C PRO A 9 19.03 10.81 2.18
N ARG A 10 17.84 11.41 2.16
CA ARG A 10 17.46 12.46 3.13
C ARG A 10 17.64 11.87 4.52
N ARG A 11 18.57 12.43 5.30
CA ARG A 11 18.90 11.95 6.64
C ARG A 11 17.63 11.94 7.49
N HIS A 12 17.30 10.78 8.05
CA HIS A 12 16.19 10.65 8.99
C HIS A 12 16.34 11.64 10.14
N LEU A 13 15.27 12.29 10.57
CA LEU A 13 15.31 13.34 11.60
C LEU A 13 15.94 12.83 12.90
N LEU A 14 15.72 11.55 13.27
CA LEU A 14 16.36 10.92 14.43
C LEU A 14 17.88 10.92 14.34
N CYS A 15 18.47 10.72 13.14
CA CYS A 15 19.90 10.79 12.94
C CYS A 15 20.43 12.23 13.00
N SER A 16 19.56 13.22 12.73
CA SER A 16 19.90 14.65 12.75
C SER A 16 19.70 15.31 14.10
N LEU A 17 18.81 14.78 14.93
CA LEU A 17 18.61 15.21 16.31
C LEU A 17 19.66 14.55 17.19
N LYS A 18 20.91 15.07 17.16
CA LYS A 18 21.92 14.69 18.14
C LYS A 18 21.37 14.98 19.52
N LEU A 19 21.19 13.94 20.33
CA LEU A 19 20.95 14.11 21.76
C LEU A 19 22.12 14.95 22.30
N PRO A 20 21.89 16.10 22.93
CA PRO A 20 22.95 16.88 23.49
C PRO A 20 23.68 16.01 24.53
N ASN A 21 25.01 15.88 24.37
CA ASN A 21 25.84 15.42 25.48
C ASN A 21 25.61 16.35 26.66
N ASP A 22 25.13 15.80 27.77
CA ASP A 22 24.71 16.52 28.97
C ASP A 22 25.90 17.13 29.74
N ASN A 23 26.91 17.62 29.04
CA ASN A 23 27.96 18.46 29.59
C ASN A 23 27.49 19.92 29.68
N ARG A 24 26.42 20.14 30.45
CA ARG A 24 25.96 21.48 30.78
C ARG A 24 26.97 22.15 31.71
N ARG A 25 27.74 23.06 31.17
CA ARG A 25 28.18 24.23 31.96
C ARG A 25 26.93 24.92 32.47
N LYS A 26 26.77 24.96 33.82
CA LYS A 26 25.76 25.77 34.49
C LYS A 26 26.12 27.25 34.21
N THR A 27 25.53 27.81 33.16
CA THR A 27 25.51 29.26 33.00
C THR A 27 24.35 29.79 33.83
N ASN A 28 24.65 30.38 34.99
CA ASN A 28 23.67 31.13 35.77
C ASN A 28 23.31 32.39 34.95
N PHE A 29 22.20 32.38 34.26
CA PHE A 29 21.55 33.60 33.80
C PHE A 29 20.64 34.11 34.92
N PRO A 30 20.67 35.39 35.32
CA PRO A 30 19.73 35.98 36.25
C PRO A 30 18.34 35.94 35.63
N ILE A 31 17.38 35.39 36.37
CA ILE A 31 15.95 35.36 36.04
C ILE A 31 15.42 36.77 36.25
N PRO A 32 14.92 37.51 35.26
CA PRO A 32 14.12 38.70 35.49
C PRO A 32 12.80 38.27 36.11
N GLY A 33 12.46 38.87 37.25
CA GLY A 33 11.14 38.68 37.88
C GLY A 33 10.04 39.25 37.01
N ASP A 34 8.99 38.53 37.00
CA ASP A 34 7.61 38.73 36.78
C ASP A 34 7.03 37.63 35.87
N ALA A 35 6.10 36.93 36.46
CA ALA A 35 5.58 35.69 35.95
C ALA A 35 4.59 35.92 34.81
N ASP A 36 5.09 36.05 33.60
CA ASP A 36 4.31 35.59 32.44
C ASP A 36 4.26 34.06 32.51
N VAL A 37 3.17 33.55 33.05
CA VAL A 37 2.86 32.12 33.05
C VAL A 37 2.92 31.68 31.58
N SER A 38 4.00 31.04 31.19
CA SER A 38 4.16 30.50 29.86
C SER A 38 2.91 29.73 29.49
N ALA A 39 2.33 29.99 28.30
CA ALA A 39 1.16 29.27 27.80
C ALA A 39 1.31 27.74 27.90
N SER A 40 2.56 27.25 27.91
CA SER A 40 2.90 25.84 28.17
C SER A 40 2.58 25.37 29.60
N ALA A 41 2.48 26.28 30.58
CA ALA A 41 2.09 25.96 31.94
C ALA A 41 0.57 25.90 32.16
N VAL A 42 -0.21 26.40 31.18
CA VAL A 42 -1.69 26.44 31.25
C VAL A 42 -2.33 25.15 30.74
N LEU A 43 -1.69 24.45 29.81
CA LEU A 43 -2.26 23.20 29.24
C LEU A 43 -1.52 21.97 29.75
N PRO A 44 -2.26 20.88 30.12
CA PRO A 44 -1.66 19.59 30.45
C PRO A 44 -0.74 19.07 29.33
N THR A 45 0.33 18.37 29.72
CA THR A 45 1.31 17.79 28.77
C THR A 45 0.64 16.88 27.73
N GLU A 46 -0.42 16.18 28.12
CA GLU A 46 -1.20 15.30 27.24
C GLU A 46 -1.87 16.07 26.10
N ILE A 47 -2.36 17.28 26.39
CA ILE A 47 -2.98 18.14 25.38
C ILE A 47 -1.91 18.65 24.41
N TRP A 48 -0.77 19.11 24.92
CA TRP A 48 0.35 19.50 24.07
C TRP A 48 0.82 18.35 23.18
N ARG A 49 0.95 17.14 23.74
CA ARG A 49 1.32 15.95 22.96
C ARG A 49 0.31 15.67 21.85
N ARG A 50 -1.00 15.82 22.08
CA ARG A 50 -2.03 15.66 21.04
C ARG A 50 -1.92 16.73 19.95
N ILE A 51 -1.74 17.99 20.31
CA ILE A 51 -1.56 19.09 19.36
C ILE A 51 -0.33 18.83 18.49
N LEU A 52 0.82 18.55 19.11
CA LEU A 52 2.04 18.26 18.36
C LEU A 52 1.89 17.02 17.48
N ALA A 53 1.26 15.95 17.99
CA ALA A 53 1.02 14.76 17.19
C ALA A 53 0.12 15.05 15.99
N TYR A 54 -0.90 15.87 16.12
CA TYR A 54 -1.76 16.27 15.02
C TYR A 54 -0.99 17.05 13.93
N THR A 55 -0.04 17.91 14.36
CA THR A 55 0.74 18.75 13.45
C THR A 55 1.83 17.97 12.72
N ILE A 56 2.56 17.05 13.41
CA ILE A 56 3.81 16.47 12.88
C ILE A 56 3.79 14.96 12.68
N ARG A 57 2.69 14.29 13.04
CA ARG A 57 2.50 12.86 12.74
C ARG A 57 2.12 12.71 11.27
N LEU A 58 2.80 11.82 10.59
CA LEU A 58 2.42 11.47 9.23
C LEU A 58 1.06 10.78 9.23
N SER A 59 0.12 11.31 8.44
CA SER A 59 -1.22 10.72 8.33
C SER A 59 -1.13 9.27 7.85
N GLY A 60 -1.94 8.38 8.43
CA GLY A 60 -1.96 6.96 8.07
C GLY A 60 -0.73 6.14 8.49
N SER A 61 0.35 6.77 9.02
CA SER A 61 1.60 6.06 9.35
C SER A 61 1.42 4.90 10.33
N CYS A 62 0.43 4.98 11.22
CA CYS A 62 0.13 3.94 12.21
C CYS A 62 -1.20 3.23 11.93
N ALA A 63 -1.75 3.33 10.73
CA ALA A 63 -2.95 2.59 10.34
C ALA A 63 -2.65 1.09 10.23
N CYS A 64 -3.44 0.28 10.95
CA CYS A 64 -3.22 -1.17 10.96
C CYS A 64 -3.73 -1.84 9.67
N ASP A 65 -4.70 -1.24 8.99
CA ASP A 65 -5.17 -1.74 7.69
C ASP A 65 -4.43 -1.07 6.53
N LEU A 66 -4.53 -1.69 5.36
CA LEU A 66 -4.10 -1.07 4.11
C LEU A 66 -5.04 0.09 3.77
N GLU A 67 -4.51 1.05 3.01
CA GLU A 67 -5.29 2.20 2.61
C GLU A 67 -6.59 1.79 1.90
N ASP A 68 -7.68 2.53 2.19
CA ASP A 68 -8.91 2.38 1.43
C ASP A 68 -8.71 2.99 0.03
N PRO A 69 -8.85 2.19 -1.05
CA PRO A 69 -8.72 2.70 -2.42
C PRO A 69 -9.71 3.82 -2.75
N PHE A 70 -10.73 4.01 -1.94
CA PHE A 70 -11.74 5.06 -2.08
C PHE A 70 -11.52 6.23 -1.11
N ALA A 71 -10.45 6.21 -0.31
CA ALA A 71 -10.08 7.35 0.50
C ALA A 71 -9.68 8.55 -0.36
N SER A 72 -9.98 9.75 0.12
CA SER A 72 -9.59 11.01 -0.54
C SER A 72 -9.05 11.98 0.51
N PRO A 73 -7.92 12.65 0.24
CA PRO A 73 -7.00 12.42 -0.87
C PRO A 73 -6.24 11.10 -0.73
N TYR A 74 -5.85 10.52 -1.85
CA TYR A 74 -4.99 9.34 -1.85
C TYR A 74 -3.64 9.68 -1.21
N MET A 75 -3.36 9.05 -0.11
CA MET A 75 -2.04 9.07 0.52
C MET A 75 -1.21 7.95 -0.10
N ASN A 76 -0.08 8.28 -0.66
CA ASN A 76 0.83 7.27 -1.17
C ASN A 76 1.42 6.49 0.00
N GLU A 77 0.93 5.28 0.26
CA GLU A 77 1.45 4.40 1.33
C GLU A 77 2.94 4.10 1.21
N GLU A 78 3.49 4.17 -0.01
CA GLU A 78 4.90 3.88 -0.23
C GLU A 78 5.82 4.95 0.34
N TYR A 79 5.34 6.19 0.40
CA TYR A 79 6.18 7.34 0.78
C TYR A 79 5.44 8.32 1.70
N PRO A 80 4.91 7.87 2.87
CA PRO A 80 4.26 8.78 3.80
C PRO A 80 5.22 9.87 4.34
N GLU A 81 6.52 9.67 4.17
CA GLU A 81 7.57 10.60 4.55
C GLU A 81 7.86 11.72 3.53
N VAL A 82 7.10 11.84 2.45
CA VAL A 82 7.43 12.77 1.34
C VAL A 82 6.91 14.18 1.57
N ASP A 83 6.18 14.47 2.62
CA ASP A 83 5.80 15.85 2.90
C ASP A 83 7.00 16.65 3.51
N PRO A 84 7.68 17.51 2.73
CA PRO A 84 8.80 18.28 3.23
C PRO A 84 8.38 19.28 4.31
N GLY A 85 7.12 19.73 4.33
CA GLY A 85 6.59 20.64 5.33
C GLY A 85 6.62 20.03 6.73
N ILE A 86 6.24 18.77 6.86
CA ILE A 86 6.27 18.07 8.14
C ILE A 86 7.68 17.98 8.73
N PHE A 87 8.73 17.86 7.90
CA PHE A 87 10.11 17.84 8.40
C PHE A 87 10.55 19.18 8.97
N GLU A 88 10.21 20.29 8.30
CA GLU A 88 10.51 21.62 8.80
C GLU A 88 9.70 21.93 10.07
N ASP A 89 8.44 21.51 10.14
CA ASP A 89 7.62 21.64 11.34
C ASP A 89 8.20 20.87 12.53
N ARG A 90 8.62 19.61 12.32
CA ARG A 90 9.30 18.81 13.36
C ARG A 90 10.54 19.49 13.88
N LYS A 91 11.36 20.05 12.99
CA LYS A 91 12.57 20.78 13.35
C LYS A 91 12.22 22.03 14.13
N SER A 92 11.33 22.88 13.62
CA SER A 92 10.92 24.13 14.25
C SER A 92 10.33 23.91 15.64
N LEU A 93 9.39 22.97 15.78
CA LEU A 93 8.76 22.65 17.06
C LEU A 93 9.75 22.05 18.07
N SER A 94 10.77 21.31 17.61
CA SER A 94 11.82 20.78 18.50
C SER A 94 12.75 21.86 19.06
N LEU A 95 12.74 23.07 18.50
CA LEU A 95 13.58 24.20 18.94
C LEU A 95 12.84 25.15 19.90
N VAL A 96 11.54 25.01 20.08
CA VAL A 96 10.73 25.91 20.95
C VAL A 96 11.17 25.84 22.40
N CYS A 97 11.19 24.64 22.99
CA CYS A 97 11.67 24.39 24.36
C CYS A 97 12.06 22.94 24.58
N SER A 98 12.69 22.63 25.70
CA SER A 98 13.14 21.27 26.03
C SER A 98 11.98 20.27 26.17
N ALA A 99 10.84 20.69 26.71
CA ALA A 99 9.65 19.85 26.85
C ALA A 99 9.04 19.49 25.47
N TRP A 100 8.92 20.47 24.58
CA TRP A 100 8.44 20.22 23.21
C TRP A 100 9.41 19.34 22.44
N ARG A 101 10.71 19.57 22.57
CA ARG A 101 11.74 18.70 21.97
C ARG A 101 11.55 17.25 22.40
N ALA A 102 11.35 16.99 23.69
CA ALA A 102 11.12 15.64 24.19
C ALA A 102 9.88 15.02 23.55
N MET A 103 8.74 15.73 23.51
CA MET A 103 7.51 15.27 22.89
C MET A 103 7.64 15.04 21.39
N VAL A 104 8.32 15.93 20.65
CA VAL A 104 8.59 15.77 19.21
C VAL A 104 9.42 14.52 18.96
N ILE A 105 10.46 14.26 19.76
CA ILE A 105 11.29 13.06 19.62
C ILE A 105 10.47 11.79 19.86
N GLU A 106 9.59 11.77 20.85
CA GLU A 106 8.67 10.64 21.11
C GLU A 106 7.73 10.39 19.92
N ILE A 107 7.11 11.45 19.37
CA ILE A 107 6.20 11.35 18.21
C ILE A 107 6.94 10.88 16.96
N VAL A 108 8.15 11.39 16.73
CA VAL A 108 9.00 10.95 15.59
C VAL A 108 9.41 9.49 15.76
N ALA A 109 9.67 9.03 17.00
CA ALA A 109 10.02 7.65 17.29
C ALA A 109 8.84 6.66 17.07
N GLU A 110 7.58 7.14 16.96
CA GLU A 110 6.44 6.27 16.66
C GLU A 110 6.56 5.58 15.31
N TYR A 111 7.16 6.24 14.30
CA TYR A 111 7.34 5.70 12.97
C TYR A 111 8.78 5.88 12.48
N ILE A 112 9.43 4.77 12.21
CA ILE A 112 10.85 4.70 11.83
C ILE A 112 10.96 4.02 10.47
N VAL A 113 11.69 4.67 9.56
CA VAL A 113 12.08 4.09 8.27
C VAL A 113 13.60 3.97 8.26
N ILE A 114 14.10 2.82 7.83
CA ILE A 114 15.53 2.48 7.84
C ILE A 114 15.96 2.15 6.41
N TYR A 115 16.84 2.97 5.82
CA TYR A 115 17.30 2.82 4.45
C TYR A 115 18.69 2.18 4.33
N SER A 116 19.44 2.05 5.42
CA SER A 116 20.79 1.49 5.37
C SER A 116 21.20 0.81 6.68
N GLY A 117 22.15 -0.12 6.59
CA GLY A 117 22.73 -0.76 7.78
C GLY A 117 23.48 0.22 8.71
N LYS A 118 23.99 1.35 8.18
CA LYS A 118 24.59 2.42 9.00
C LYS A 118 23.53 3.16 9.82
N GLU A 119 22.41 3.48 9.21
CA GLU A 119 21.28 4.12 9.88
C GLU A 119 20.66 3.20 10.94
N LEU A 120 20.47 1.91 10.64
CA LEU A 120 20.05 0.90 11.61
C LEU A 120 20.95 0.90 12.85
N THR A 121 22.27 0.94 12.66
CA THR A 121 23.23 0.96 13.76
C THR A 121 23.12 2.25 14.59
N ALA A 122 22.92 3.39 13.94
CA ALA A 122 22.78 4.68 14.62
C ALA A 122 21.47 4.75 15.46
N ILE A 123 20.34 4.29 14.89
CA ILE A 123 19.05 4.25 15.59
C ILE A 123 19.13 3.30 16.78
N LEU A 124 19.71 2.10 16.60
CA LEU A 124 19.86 1.13 17.67
C LEU A 124 20.65 1.71 18.86
N LYS A 125 21.77 2.38 18.59
CA LYS A 125 22.57 3.05 19.66
C LYS A 125 21.75 4.08 20.42
N GLN A 126 20.92 4.87 19.75
CA GLN A 126 20.06 5.86 20.40
C GLN A 126 18.99 5.19 21.28
N PHE A 127 18.40 4.08 20.79
CA PHE A 127 17.37 3.35 21.54
C PHE A 127 17.94 2.69 22.79
N GLU A 128 19.09 2.05 22.67
CA GLU A 128 19.79 1.46 23.81
C GLU A 128 20.23 2.51 24.85
N ALA A 129 20.74 3.64 24.38
CA ALA A 129 21.11 4.74 25.26
C ALA A 129 19.90 5.32 26.00
N SER A 130 18.75 5.49 25.30
CA SER A 130 17.53 6.00 25.92
C SER A 130 16.94 5.05 26.97
N LYS A 131 17.05 3.74 26.75
CA LYS A 131 16.59 2.72 27.70
C LYS A 131 17.41 2.70 29.00
N ASN A 132 18.72 2.99 28.88
CA ASN A 132 19.62 2.99 30.03
C ASN A 132 19.46 4.23 30.93
N SER A 133 18.73 5.25 30.50
CA SER A 133 18.52 6.50 31.27
C SER A 133 17.41 6.42 32.33
N GLY A 134 16.85 5.25 32.60
CA GLY A 134 15.94 5.01 33.74
C GLY A 134 14.48 5.42 33.54
N GLY A 135 14.09 5.82 32.32
CA GLY A 135 12.71 6.15 31.97
C GLY A 135 12.13 5.23 30.88
N LYS A 136 11.00 5.62 30.31
CA LYS A 136 10.51 5.00 29.06
C LYS A 136 11.53 5.25 27.95
N GLY A 137 12.04 4.17 27.34
CA GLY A 137 12.95 4.27 26.21
C GLY A 137 12.26 4.78 24.95
N LEU A 138 13.00 5.33 24.00
CA LEU A 138 12.45 5.77 22.70
C LEU A 138 11.71 4.63 21.99
N GLY A 139 12.22 3.40 22.11
CA GLY A 139 11.59 2.22 21.51
C GLY A 139 10.22 1.87 22.09
N ASP A 140 9.90 2.28 23.31
CA ASP A 140 8.57 2.05 23.89
C ASP A 140 7.47 2.86 23.19
N TRP A 141 7.86 3.94 22.49
CA TRP A 141 6.97 4.77 21.68
C TRP A 141 6.82 4.25 20.26
N THR A 142 7.73 3.38 19.79
CA THR A 142 7.74 2.91 18.40
C THR A 142 6.54 2.00 18.14
N ARG A 143 5.76 2.40 17.13
CA ARG A 143 4.56 1.70 16.66
C ARG A 143 4.76 1.07 15.29
N ARG A 144 5.64 1.66 14.46
CA ARG A 144 5.91 1.17 13.10
C ARG A 144 7.39 1.23 12.78
N ILE A 145 7.88 0.15 12.17
CA ILE A 145 9.22 0.04 11.59
C ILE A 145 9.08 -0.41 10.14
N ASP A 146 9.63 0.40 9.22
CA ASP A 146 9.80 0.05 7.81
C ASP A 146 11.29 -0.18 7.53
N LEU A 147 11.66 -1.40 7.15
CA LEU A 147 12.99 -1.71 6.64
C LEU A 147 12.98 -1.59 5.12
N LYS A 148 13.69 -0.60 4.58
CA LYS A 148 13.86 -0.33 3.14
C LYS A 148 15.35 -0.36 2.77
N ILE A 149 16.08 -1.35 3.26
CA ILE A 149 17.53 -1.41 3.14
C ILE A 149 17.92 -1.99 1.78
N LEU A 150 18.60 -1.17 0.96
CA LEU A 150 19.11 -1.52 -0.37
C LEU A 150 20.52 -2.10 -0.34
N GLY A 151 20.92 -2.78 0.71
CA GLY A 151 22.27 -3.32 0.83
C GLY A 151 22.42 -4.27 2.00
N SER A 152 23.67 -4.58 2.37
CA SER A 152 23.94 -5.44 3.51
C SER A 152 23.60 -4.76 4.84
N TYR A 153 23.02 -5.52 5.74
CA TYR A 153 22.73 -5.10 7.11
C TYR A 153 23.01 -6.25 8.10
N SER A 154 23.13 -5.90 9.37
CA SER A 154 23.28 -6.90 10.43
C SER A 154 21.93 -7.36 10.93
N VAL A 155 21.61 -8.64 10.74
CA VAL A 155 20.41 -9.30 11.29
C VAL A 155 20.34 -9.11 12.81
N GLN A 156 21.47 -9.23 13.50
CA GLN A 156 21.56 -9.05 14.96
C GLN A 156 21.20 -7.64 15.40
N HIS A 157 21.48 -6.61 14.57
CA HIS A 157 21.06 -5.25 14.88
C HIS A 157 19.53 -5.09 14.78
N VAL A 158 18.89 -5.74 13.80
CA VAL A 158 17.42 -5.77 13.71
C VAL A 158 16.82 -6.49 14.92
N VAL A 159 17.34 -7.66 15.29
CA VAL A 159 16.90 -8.42 16.48
C VAL A 159 16.99 -7.57 17.75
N ARG A 160 18.12 -6.86 17.94
CA ARG A 160 18.31 -5.96 19.09
C ARG A 160 17.35 -4.78 19.06
N LEU A 161 17.09 -4.20 17.88
CA LEU A 161 16.12 -3.11 17.70
C LEU A 161 14.71 -3.58 18.10
N LEU A 162 14.28 -4.75 17.63
CA LEU A 162 12.98 -5.34 17.98
C LEU A 162 12.84 -5.60 19.50
N ARG A 163 13.93 -5.97 20.17
CA ARG A 163 13.96 -6.09 21.65
C ARG A 163 13.75 -4.74 22.33
N CYS A 164 14.12 -3.64 21.70
CA CYS A 164 13.90 -2.30 22.22
C CYS A 164 12.51 -1.76 21.91
N THR A 165 11.71 -2.39 21.04
CA THR A 165 10.42 -1.89 20.54
C THR A 165 9.25 -2.83 20.88
N PRO A 166 8.96 -3.09 22.16
CA PRO A 166 7.96 -4.10 22.57
C PRO A 166 6.53 -3.75 22.15
N ASN A 167 6.25 -2.46 21.92
CA ASN A 167 4.93 -1.95 21.55
C ASN A 167 4.75 -1.81 20.02
N LEU A 168 5.58 -2.48 19.22
CA LEU A 168 5.51 -2.43 17.78
C LEU A 168 4.19 -3.00 17.27
N VAL A 169 3.47 -2.22 16.48
CA VAL A 169 2.15 -2.57 15.91
C VAL A 169 2.27 -2.98 14.44
N ILE A 170 3.17 -2.32 13.70
CA ILE A 170 3.35 -2.50 12.27
C ILE A 170 4.82 -2.79 11.98
N TYR A 171 5.07 -3.90 11.29
CA TYR A 171 6.37 -4.25 10.76
C TYR A 171 6.30 -4.41 9.25
N VAL A 172 7.13 -3.67 8.53
CA VAL A 172 7.23 -3.70 7.07
C VAL A 172 8.66 -4.03 6.67
N ASN A 173 8.83 -5.08 5.88
CA ASN A 173 10.09 -5.42 5.26
C ASN A 173 9.99 -5.20 3.74
N LYS A 174 10.67 -4.16 3.27
CA LYS A 174 10.86 -3.82 1.85
C LYS A 174 12.33 -3.93 1.44
N ASN A 175 13.08 -4.80 2.11
CA ASN A 175 14.49 -5.00 1.82
C ASN A 175 14.68 -5.65 0.45
N GLY A 176 15.75 -5.26 -0.23
CA GLY A 176 16.23 -5.89 -1.44
C GLY A 176 16.52 -4.92 -2.56
N LEU A 177 17.47 -5.34 -3.40
CA LEU A 177 17.71 -4.73 -4.70
C LEU A 177 16.82 -5.45 -5.72
N ILE A 178 16.30 -4.71 -6.69
CA ILE A 178 15.51 -5.25 -7.83
C ILE A 178 16.28 -6.37 -8.57
N THR A 179 17.60 -6.40 -8.44
CA THR A 179 18.50 -7.37 -9.10
C THR A 179 18.97 -8.51 -8.19
N SER A 180 18.59 -8.51 -6.90
CA SER A 180 19.03 -9.58 -5.99
C SER A 180 18.11 -10.79 -6.11
N PRO A 181 18.67 -12.01 -6.13
CA PRO A 181 17.86 -13.22 -6.06
C PRO A 181 17.06 -13.22 -4.76
N GLU A 182 15.83 -13.71 -4.82
CA GLU A 182 14.98 -13.89 -3.65
C GLU A 182 15.73 -14.71 -2.58
N LYS A 183 15.73 -14.18 -1.38
CA LYS A 183 16.31 -14.85 -0.23
C LYS A 183 15.22 -15.14 0.80
N ARG A 184 15.42 -16.22 1.53
CA ARG A 184 14.62 -16.46 2.72
C ARG A 184 14.83 -15.31 3.69
N ALA A 185 13.71 -14.77 4.22
CA ALA A 185 13.76 -13.82 5.33
C ALA A 185 14.53 -14.45 6.52
N PRO A 186 15.44 -13.72 7.18
CA PRO A 186 16.20 -14.27 8.31
C PRO A 186 15.25 -14.73 9.42
N PRO A 187 15.26 -16.02 9.81
CA PRO A 187 14.36 -16.58 10.82
C PRO A 187 14.56 -15.94 12.20
N GLU A 188 15.75 -15.43 12.49
CA GLU A 188 16.06 -14.72 13.73
C GLU A 188 15.22 -13.44 13.90
N ILE A 189 14.96 -12.74 12.80
CA ILE A 189 14.10 -11.54 12.81
C ILE A 189 12.67 -11.95 13.13
N LEU A 190 12.18 -13.01 12.51
CA LEU A 190 10.84 -13.52 12.75
C LEU A 190 10.65 -13.96 14.20
N HIS A 191 11.58 -14.76 14.72
CA HIS A 191 11.55 -15.19 16.12
C HIS A 191 11.61 -13.98 17.07
N ALA A 192 12.38 -12.94 16.76
CA ALA A 192 12.43 -11.73 17.56
C ALA A 192 11.11 -10.95 17.52
N LEU A 193 10.48 -10.84 16.33
CA LEU A 193 9.15 -10.23 16.17
C LEU A 193 8.10 -10.94 17.04
N ILE A 194 8.02 -12.25 16.94
CA ILE A 194 7.08 -13.06 17.73
C ILE A 194 7.37 -12.90 19.23
N LYS A 195 8.63 -13.08 19.61
CA LYS A 195 9.03 -13.08 21.03
C LYS A 195 8.85 -11.73 21.71
N HIS A 196 9.18 -10.63 21.05
CA HIS A 196 9.23 -9.31 21.68
C HIS A 196 8.02 -8.42 21.35
N CYS A 197 7.39 -8.63 20.18
CA CYS A 197 6.32 -7.79 19.68
C CYS A 197 5.00 -8.55 19.41
N GLY A 198 4.96 -9.88 19.48
CA GLY A 198 3.80 -10.70 19.06
C GLY A 198 2.48 -10.31 19.69
N HIS A 199 2.50 -9.81 20.94
CA HIS A 199 1.30 -9.35 21.64
C HIS A 199 0.74 -8.02 21.10
N SER A 200 1.58 -7.16 20.50
CA SER A 200 1.22 -5.83 20.01
C SER A 200 1.10 -5.76 18.49
N LEU A 201 1.72 -6.68 17.74
CA LEU A 201 1.70 -6.71 16.30
C LEU A 201 0.29 -6.94 15.75
N ARG A 202 -0.11 -6.06 14.81
CA ARG A 202 -1.38 -6.11 14.11
C ARG A 202 -1.22 -6.12 12.58
N ARG A 203 -0.07 -5.61 12.07
CA ARG A 203 0.23 -5.59 10.63
C ARG A 203 1.65 -6.07 10.38
N ILE A 204 1.78 -7.03 9.47
CA ILE A 204 3.07 -7.55 9.01
C ILE A 204 3.07 -7.51 7.49
N GLU A 205 4.17 -7.01 6.92
CA GLU A 205 4.38 -6.95 5.47
C GLU A 205 5.76 -7.46 5.09
N TRP A 206 5.80 -8.33 4.09
CA TRP A 206 6.97 -8.63 3.27
C TRP A 206 6.64 -8.21 1.83
N SER A 207 6.97 -6.95 1.50
CA SER A 207 6.67 -6.34 0.21
C SER A 207 7.91 -5.93 -0.57
N GLY A 208 9.10 -6.37 -0.11
CA GLY A 208 10.36 -6.22 -0.83
C GLY A 208 10.74 -7.48 -1.62
N PRO A 209 11.37 -7.32 -2.79
CA PRO A 209 11.74 -8.46 -3.64
C PRO A 209 12.93 -9.27 -3.08
N GLY A 210 13.67 -8.73 -2.12
CA GLY A 210 14.91 -9.34 -1.63
C GLY A 210 14.73 -10.44 -0.59
N GLU A 211 13.65 -10.39 0.18
CA GLU A 211 13.43 -11.30 1.30
C GLU A 211 11.97 -11.74 1.40
N ALA A 212 11.74 -13.03 1.50
CA ALA A 212 10.40 -13.59 1.64
C ALA A 212 10.33 -14.65 2.75
N PRO A 213 9.21 -14.74 3.49
CA PRO A 213 9.01 -15.81 4.48
C PRO A 213 8.77 -17.15 3.78
N THR A 214 9.02 -18.23 4.49
CA THR A 214 8.58 -19.58 4.11
C THR A 214 7.18 -19.86 4.66
N TYR A 215 6.54 -20.93 4.18
CA TYR A 215 5.29 -21.40 4.78
C TYR A 215 5.43 -21.71 6.28
N THR A 216 6.56 -22.27 6.70
CA THR A 216 6.84 -22.55 8.11
C THR A 216 6.92 -21.25 8.93
N ASP A 217 7.53 -20.22 8.37
CA ASP A 217 7.57 -18.89 9.00
C ASP A 217 6.15 -18.31 9.18
N LEU A 218 5.24 -18.54 8.22
CA LEU A 218 3.83 -18.14 8.34
C LEU A 218 3.10 -18.94 9.44
N LEU A 219 3.45 -20.22 9.60
CA LEU A 219 2.91 -21.04 10.69
C LEU A 219 3.31 -20.49 12.04
N ASP A 220 4.60 -20.16 12.22
CA ASP A 220 5.11 -19.56 13.45
C ASP A 220 4.43 -18.22 13.76
N ILE A 221 4.18 -17.39 12.73
CA ILE A 221 3.41 -16.14 12.87
C ILE A 221 1.99 -16.45 13.34
N SER A 222 1.32 -17.41 12.72
CA SER A 222 -0.07 -17.75 13.04
C SER A 222 -0.25 -18.18 14.49
N GLN A 223 0.76 -18.83 15.06
CA GLN A 223 0.79 -19.27 16.45
C GLN A 223 1.25 -18.20 17.42
N GLY A 224 2.20 -17.34 17.00
CA GLY A 224 2.86 -16.38 17.88
C GLY A 224 2.28 -14.96 17.84
N VAL A 225 1.46 -14.60 16.84
CA VAL A 225 0.91 -13.25 16.64
C VAL A 225 -0.62 -13.30 16.57
N SER A 226 -1.27 -13.53 17.70
CA SER A 226 -2.72 -13.72 17.82
C SER A 226 -3.56 -12.48 17.45
N ASN A 227 -2.95 -11.30 17.43
CA ASN A 227 -3.61 -10.02 17.14
C ASN A 227 -3.41 -9.55 15.70
N LEU A 228 -2.86 -10.38 14.82
CA LEU A 228 -2.60 -9.99 13.44
C LEU A 228 -3.90 -9.70 12.68
N GLU A 229 -4.03 -8.47 12.18
CA GLU A 229 -5.19 -8.00 11.41
C GLU A 229 -4.89 -7.87 9.92
N THR A 230 -3.64 -7.56 9.57
CA THR A 230 -3.21 -7.37 8.19
C THR A 230 -1.93 -8.14 7.91
N LEU A 231 -1.98 -8.98 6.88
CA LEU A 231 -0.82 -9.70 6.34
C LEU A 231 -0.66 -9.35 4.86
N ARG A 232 0.50 -8.79 4.50
CA ARG A 232 0.86 -8.51 3.12
C ARG A 232 2.13 -9.24 2.73
N LEU A 233 2.07 -10.01 1.65
CA LEU A 233 3.16 -10.81 1.14
C LEU A 233 3.36 -10.52 -0.34
N LEU A 234 4.58 -10.16 -0.75
CA LEU A 234 4.94 -10.11 -2.17
C LEU A 234 5.08 -11.52 -2.75
N CYS A 235 5.68 -12.42 -1.95
CA CYS A 235 5.91 -13.81 -2.32
C CYS A 235 6.12 -14.69 -1.09
N ILE A 236 6.16 -16.00 -1.30
CA ILE A 236 6.57 -17.00 -0.33
C ILE A 236 7.82 -17.68 -0.87
N TYR A 237 8.90 -17.68 -0.10
CA TYR A 237 10.19 -18.26 -0.52
C TYR A 237 10.12 -19.76 -0.82
N SER A 238 9.40 -20.52 0.00
CA SER A 238 9.22 -21.96 -0.21
C SER A 238 8.00 -22.51 0.49
N TYR A 239 7.43 -23.54 -0.12
CA TYR A 239 6.38 -24.38 0.46
C TYR A 239 6.97 -25.71 0.89
N PRO A 240 6.42 -26.35 1.94
CA PRO A 240 6.84 -27.67 2.35
C PRO A 240 6.52 -28.70 1.26
N THR A 241 7.41 -29.65 1.08
CA THR A 241 7.19 -30.77 0.17
C THR A 241 6.16 -31.73 0.79
N ARG A 242 5.21 -32.25 -0.01
CA ARG A 242 4.13 -33.17 0.43
C ARG A 242 4.59 -34.45 1.14
N LYS A 243 5.90 -34.72 1.23
CA LYS A 243 6.44 -35.92 1.86
C LYS A 243 6.24 -35.98 3.38
N ASP A 244 5.90 -34.87 4.02
CA ASP A 244 5.96 -34.74 5.48
C ASP A 244 4.60 -34.90 6.19
N GLY A 245 3.60 -35.51 5.54
CA GLY A 245 2.31 -35.76 6.17
C GLY A 245 1.33 -34.55 6.15
N ARG A 246 0.38 -34.50 7.08
CA ARG A 246 -0.57 -33.39 7.19
C ARG A 246 0.12 -32.16 7.75
N LEU A 247 0.19 -31.10 6.94
CA LEU A 247 0.72 -29.82 7.41
C LEU A 247 -0.22 -29.22 8.47
N PRO A 248 0.34 -28.60 9.53
CA PRO A 248 -0.45 -27.86 10.50
C PRO A 248 -1.22 -26.72 9.82
N LEU A 249 -2.42 -26.44 10.30
CA LEU A 249 -3.28 -25.39 9.74
C LEU A 249 -2.71 -24.00 10.10
N LEU A 250 -2.70 -23.11 9.11
CA LEU A 250 -2.50 -21.68 9.34
C LEU A 250 -3.80 -21.10 9.91
N ILE A 251 -3.78 -20.63 11.15
CA ILE A 251 -4.96 -20.06 11.80
C ILE A 251 -4.68 -18.60 12.18
N PHE A 252 -5.39 -17.69 11.56
CA PHE A 252 -5.29 -16.26 11.83
C PHE A 252 -6.65 -15.71 12.32
N PRO A 253 -6.93 -15.77 13.62
CA PRO A 253 -8.28 -15.53 14.15
C PRO A 253 -8.78 -14.09 13.95
N LYS A 254 -7.88 -13.11 13.86
CA LYS A 254 -8.21 -11.69 13.71
C LYS A 254 -7.83 -11.09 12.36
N LEU A 255 -7.33 -11.90 11.42
CA LEU A 255 -6.90 -11.41 10.13
C LEU A 255 -8.09 -10.90 9.32
N LYS A 256 -8.12 -9.61 9.07
CA LYS A 256 -9.14 -8.93 8.27
C LYS A 256 -8.69 -8.74 6.83
N THR A 257 -7.39 -8.46 6.64
CA THR A 257 -6.81 -8.14 5.33
C THR A 257 -5.70 -9.12 4.98
N LEU A 258 -5.86 -9.80 3.85
CA LEU A 258 -4.83 -10.63 3.22
C LEU A 258 -4.50 -10.03 1.86
N SER A 259 -3.24 -9.59 1.68
CA SER A 259 -2.74 -9.01 0.43
C SER A 259 -1.59 -9.86 -0.10
N LEU A 260 -1.73 -10.38 -1.31
CA LEU A 260 -0.82 -11.33 -1.94
C LEU A 260 -0.33 -10.78 -3.27
N GLY A 261 1.00 -10.67 -3.41
CA GLY A 261 1.65 -10.11 -4.58
C GLY A 261 1.75 -8.60 -4.55
N LEU A 262 2.45 -8.06 -5.53
CA LEU A 262 2.51 -6.64 -5.82
C LEU A 262 1.43 -6.35 -6.85
N ILE A 263 0.38 -5.65 -6.44
CA ILE A 263 -0.48 -4.99 -7.40
C ILE A 263 0.19 -3.64 -7.62
N PRO A 264 0.99 -3.47 -8.69
CA PRO A 264 1.68 -2.22 -8.89
C PRO A 264 0.63 -1.13 -9.08
N GLU A 265 0.64 -0.16 -8.19
CA GLU A 265 0.18 1.15 -8.61
C GLU A 265 1.31 1.68 -9.50
N PRO A 266 1.00 2.17 -10.70
CA PRO A 266 2.00 2.76 -11.57
C PRO A 266 2.64 3.92 -10.82
N SER A 267 3.80 3.67 -10.22
CA SER A 267 4.61 4.68 -9.59
C SER A 267 5.28 5.49 -10.69
N ASN A 268 5.28 6.83 -10.55
CA ASN A 268 6.03 7.75 -11.41
C ASN A 268 7.57 7.56 -11.32
N THR A 269 8.03 6.47 -10.76
CA THR A 269 9.45 6.15 -10.75
C THR A 269 9.81 5.60 -12.13
N HIS A 270 10.42 6.46 -12.94
CA HIS A 270 11.16 6.09 -14.15
C HIS A 270 12.19 5.00 -13.80
N VAL A 271 11.75 3.76 -13.77
CA VAL A 271 12.66 2.62 -13.80
C VAL A 271 12.92 2.32 -15.27
N ASP A 272 14.04 2.86 -15.76
CA ASP A 272 14.48 2.78 -17.15
C ASP A 272 14.77 1.34 -17.66
N ASN A 273 14.17 0.29 -17.09
CA ASN A 273 14.44 -1.08 -17.51
C ASN A 273 13.17 -1.92 -17.65
N PRO A 274 12.53 -1.89 -18.83
CA PRO A 274 11.32 -2.66 -19.12
C PRO A 274 11.51 -4.19 -19.14
N THR A 275 12.73 -4.69 -19.20
CA THR A 275 13.01 -6.13 -19.32
C THR A 275 13.05 -6.89 -17.99
N GLN A 276 12.81 -6.21 -16.86
CA GLN A 276 12.89 -6.81 -15.54
C GLN A 276 11.53 -6.96 -14.85
N HIS A 277 10.44 -7.13 -15.59
CA HIS A 277 9.32 -7.88 -15.02
C HIS A 277 9.84 -9.30 -14.82
N HIS A 278 10.57 -9.47 -13.72
CA HIS A 278 10.94 -10.79 -13.26
C HIS A 278 9.62 -11.53 -13.11
N HIS A 279 9.42 -12.45 -14.03
CA HIS A 279 8.47 -13.51 -13.90
C HIS A 279 8.79 -14.20 -12.56
N TYR A 280 8.23 -13.65 -11.48
CA TYR A 280 8.10 -14.44 -10.27
C TYR A 280 7.05 -15.50 -10.60
N PRO A 281 7.44 -16.75 -10.89
CA PRO A 281 6.47 -17.81 -11.12
C PRO A 281 5.87 -18.22 -9.78
N ILE A 282 5.44 -17.23 -8.98
CA ILE A 282 4.87 -17.49 -7.68
C ILE A 282 3.40 -17.71 -7.92
N THR A 283 3.05 -18.95 -8.01
CA THR A 283 1.65 -19.32 -7.94
C THR A 283 1.21 -19.26 -6.48
N TRP A 284 0.17 -18.52 -6.20
CA TRP A 284 -0.49 -18.53 -4.90
C TRP A 284 -1.34 -19.78 -4.68
N ASP A 285 -1.42 -20.67 -5.69
CA ASP A 285 -2.20 -21.91 -5.64
C ASP A 285 -1.95 -22.74 -4.38
N PRO A 286 -0.69 -23.03 -3.99
CA PRO A 286 -0.44 -23.81 -2.79
C PRO A 286 -0.98 -23.13 -1.53
N LEU A 287 -0.83 -21.81 -1.40
CA LEU A 287 -1.33 -21.07 -0.25
C LEU A 287 -2.86 -21.09 -0.21
N PHE A 288 -3.52 -20.82 -1.34
CA PHE A 288 -4.98 -20.86 -1.42
C PHE A 288 -5.52 -22.27 -1.10
N VAL A 289 -4.89 -23.32 -1.63
CA VAL A 289 -5.26 -24.71 -1.30
C VAL A 289 -5.13 -24.96 0.21
N TYR A 290 -4.07 -24.48 0.86
CA TYR A 290 -3.91 -24.63 2.31
C TYR A 290 -4.95 -23.84 3.10
N LEU A 291 -5.29 -22.64 2.66
CA LEU A 291 -6.30 -21.80 3.33
C LEU A 291 -7.73 -22.27 3.14
N THR A 292 -7.96 -23.23 2.25
CA THR A 292 -9.30 -23.87 2.03
C THR A 292 -9.50 -25.17 2.81
N LEU A 293 -8.53 -25.60 3.61
CA LEU A 293 -8.64 -26.84 4.38
C LEU A 293 -9.66 -26.74 5.52
N ASN A 294 -9.87 -25.55 6.07
CA ASN A 294 -10.79 -25.34 7.18
C ASN A 294 -11.32 -23.89 7.20
N PRO A 295 -12.62 -23.66 7.30
CA PRO A 295 -13.22 -22.33 7.35
C PRO A 295 -12.79 -21.49 8.57
N THR A 296 -12.27 -22.14 9.63
CA THR A 296 -11.81 -21.46 10.85
C THR A 296 -10.42 -20.84 10.70
N GLN A 297 -9.73 -21.07 9.57
CA GLN A 297 -8.39 -20.52 9.35
C GLN A 297 -8.39 -18.99 9.24
N LEU A 298 -9.41 -18.42 8.60
CA LEU A 298 -9.57 -16.98 8.37
C LEU A 298 -10.98 -16.52 8.77
N PRO A 299 -11.39 -16.61 10.04
CA PRO A 299 -12.77 -16.33 10.44
C PRO A 299 -13.18 -14.86 10.27
N SER A 300 -12.22 -13.93 10.35
CA SER A 300 -12.43 -12.48 10.32
C SER A 300 -12.09 -11.83 9.00
N LEU A 301 -11.82 -12.61 7.93
CA LEU A 301 -11.38 -12.06 6.65
C LEU A 301 -12.47 -11.19 6.02
N GLU A 302 -12.12 -9.93 5.72
CA GLU A 302 -13.00 -8.95 5.08
C GLU A 302 -12.43 -8.41 3.77
N ARG A 303 -11.10 -8.44 3.62
CA ARG A 303 -10.39 -7.87 2.47
C ARG A 303 -9.39 -8.87 1.91
N LEU A 304 -9.52 -9.15 0.62
CA LEU A 304 -8.55 -9.92 -0.16
C LEU A 304 -7.99 -9.05 -1.27
N GLU A 305 -6.65 -9.04 -1.38
CA GLU A 305 -5.93 -8.48 -2.53
C GLU A 305 -5.04 -9.55 -3.14
N THR A 306 -5.04 -9.69 -4.46
CA THR A 306 -4.17 -10.61 -5.17
C THR A 306 -3.82 -10.08 -6.55
N ASP A 307 -2.55 -10.18 -6.93
CA ASP A 307 -2.03 -9.77 -8.24
C ASP A 307 -2.30 -10.84 -9.33
N ILE A 308 -2.46 -12.10 -8.93
CA ILE A 308 -2.74 -13.22 -9.83
C ILE A 308 -4.01 -13.92 -9.34
N PHE A 309 -4.83 -14.33 -10.29
CA PHE A 309 -6.05 -15.08 -10.03
C PHE A 309 -5.80 -16.58 -10.27
N PRO A 310 -5.27 -17.34 -9.30
CA PRO A 310 -4.98 -18.74 -9.50
C PRO A 310 -6.26 -19.58 -9.58
N ILE A 311 -6.19 -20.73 -10.23
CA ILE A 311 -7.33 -21.67 -10.39
C ILE A 311 -7.88 -22.09 -9.02
N ALA A 312 -7.01 -22.29 -8.03
CA ALA A 312 -7.40 -22.62 -6.65
C ALA A 312 -8.22 -21.51 -5.96
N THR A 313 -8.29 -20.31 -6.53
CA THR A 313 -9.00 -19.17 -5.95
C THR A 313 -10.50 -19.42 -5.86
N ILE A 314 -11.11 -20.16 -6.78
CA ILE A 314 -12.55 -20.51 -6.70
C ILE A 314 -12.84 -21.28 -5.43
N SER A 315 -12.04 -22.30 -5.09
CA SER A 315 -12.20 -23.04 -3.83
C SER A 315 -12.06 -22.15 -2.60
N PHE A 316 -11.16 -21.17 -2.68
CA PHE A 316 -11.00 -20.16 -1.62
C PHE A 316 -12.26 -19.29 -1.48
N PHE A 317 -12.86 -18.83 -2.58
CA PHE A 317 -14.10 -18.05 -2.54
C PHE A 317 -15.30 -18.87 -2.06
N VAL A 318 -15.39 -20.14 -2.41
CA VAL A 318 -16.41 -21.05 -1.84
C VAL A 318 -16.31 -21.08 -0.31
N MET A 319 -15.08 -21.09 0.24
CA MET A 319 -14.86 -21.19 1.69
C MET A 319 -14.99 -19.85 2.41
N HIS A 320 -14.50 -18.77 1.81
CA HIS A 320 -14.33 -17.48 2.48
C HIS A 320 -15.04 -16.30 1.81
N GLY A 321 -15.54 -16.46 0.59
CA GLY A 321 -16.11 -15.37 -0.21
C GLY A 321 -17.29 -14.67 0.47
N GLU A 322 -18.12 -15.41 1.20
CA GLU A 322 -19.28 -14.86 1.94
C GLU A 322 -18.90 -13.78 2.98
N LYS A 323 -17.64 -13.76 3.43
CA LYS A 323 -17.14 -12.80 4.42
C LYS A 323 -16.58 -11.54 3.78
N LEU A 324 -16.17 -11.60 2.50
CA LEU A 324 -15.45 -10.55 1.83
C LEU A 324 -16.32 -9.31 1.60
N ARG A 325 -15.75 -8.16 1.93
CA ARG A 325 -16.32 -6.82 1.70
C ARG A 325 -15.54 -6.03 0.67
N LEU A 326 -14.22 -6.28 0.57
CA LEU A 326 -13.35 -5.67 -0.42
C LEU A 326 -12.54 -6.74 -1.12
N PHE A 327 -12.55 -6.71 -2.45
CA PHE A 327 -11.71 -7.54 -3.29
C PHE A 327 -10.92 -6.68 -4.27
N ARG A 328 -9.60 -6.87 -4.30
CA ARG A 328 -8.69 -6.24 -5.25
C ARG A 328 -7.95 -7.31 -6.03
N THR A 329 -7.94 -7.18 -7.35
CA THR A 329 -7.24 -8.12 -8.24
C THR A 329 -6.80 -7.45 -9.53
N THR A 330 -5.93 -8.14 -10.28
CA THR A 330 -5.62 -7.77 -11.66
C THR A 330 -6.61 -8.44 -12.61
N THR A 331 -6.83 -7.85 -13.77
CA THR A 331 -7.71 -8.46 -14.78
C THR A 331 -6.98 -9.49 -15.64
N TRP A 332 -5.66 -9.49 -15.60
CA TRP A 332 -4.78 -10.27 -16.49
C TRP A 332 -4.99 -11.79 -16.44
N SER A 333 -5.50 -12.35 -15.42
CA SER A 333 -5.77 -13.80 -15.32
C SER A 333 -7.21 -14.11 -14.91
N ALA A 334 -8.06 -13.09 -14.88
CA ALA A 334 -9.38 -13.17 -14.27
C ALA A 334 -10.53 -13.42 -15.28
N GLU A 335 -10.25 -13.38 -16.60
CA GLU A 335 -11.28 -13.32 -17.65
C GLU A 335 -12.42 -14.31 -17.49
N SER A 336 -12.09 -15.58 -17.26
CA SER A 336 -13.11 -16.65 -17.15
C SER A 336 -13.58 -16.93 -15.72
N VAL A 337 -12.86 -16.44 -14.72
CA VAL A 337 -13.03 -16.86 -13.32
C VAL A 337 -13.67 -15.77 -12.46
N LEU A 338 -13.51 -14.50 -12.85
CA LEU A 338 -14.04 -13.38 -12.06
C LEU A 338 -15.55 -13.41 -11.86
N PRO A 339 -16.38 -13.72 -12.87
CA PRO A 339 -17.84 -13.79 -12.68
C PRO A 339 -18.23 -14.79 -11.59
N ASP A 340 -17.63 -16.00 -11.62
CA ASP A 340 -17.89 -17.04 -10.63
C ASP A 340 -17.41 -16.66 -9.25
N ALA A 341 -16.24 -16.04 -9.16
CA ALA A 341 -15.69 -15.54 -7.89
C ALA A 341 -16.58 -14.45 -7.27
N LEU A 342 -17.06 -13.50 -8.07
CA LEU A 342 -17.96 -12.45 -7.61
C LEU A 342 -19.30 -13.00 -7.16
N ALA A 343 -19.85 -14.01 -7.85
CA ALA A 343 -21.08 -14.69 -7.46
C ALA A 343 -20.96 -15.38 -6.08
N LEU A 344 -19.74 -15.82 -5.71
CA LEU A 344 -19.43 -16.41 -4.41
C LEU A 344 -19.20 -15.37 -3.29
N CYS A 345 -19.24 -14.09 -3.62
CA CYS A 345 -18.99 -13.00 -2.68
C CYS A 345 -20.23 -12.10 -2.48
N PRO A 346 -21.36 -12.60 -1.99
CA PRO A 346 -22.63 -11.86 -1.96
C PRO A 346 -22.62 -10.60 -1.07
N LYS A 347 -21.65 -10.45 -0.17
CA LYS A 347 -21.48 -9.28 0.71
C LYS A 347 -20.41 -8.31 0.25
N LEU A 348 -19.85 -8.51 -0.95
CA LEU A 348 -18.79 -7.65 -1.48
C LEU A 348 -19.31 -6.24 -1.77
N GLN A 349 -18.74 -5.26 -1.12
CA GLN A 349 -19.12 -3.85 -1.25
C GLN A 349 -18.19 -3.08 -2.18
N SER A 350 -16.90 -3.43 -2.20
CA SER A 350 -15.87 -2.70 -2.93
C SER A 350 -15.06 -3.65 -3.81
N LEU A 351 -15.02 -3.35 -5.09
CA LEU A 351 -14.21 -4.06 -6.07
C LEU A 351 -13.14 -3.13 -6.63
N VAL A 352 -11.88 -3.57 -6.61
CA VAL A 352 -10.75 -2.84 -7.17
C VAL A 352 -10.08 -3.69 -8.24
N LEU A 353 -10.00 -3.17 -9.45
CA LEU A 353 -9.46 -3.88 -10.60
C LEU A 353 -8.23 -3.15 -11.13
N SER A 354 -7.09 -3.82 -11.12
CA SER A 354 -5.93 -3.40 -11.91
C SER A 354 -6.14 -3.91 -13.33
N HIS A 355 -6.49 -3.00 -14.26
CA HIS A 355 -6.94 -3.36 -15.59
C HIS A 355 -5.78 -3.52 -16.56
N SER A 356 -5.72 -4.68 -17.20
CA SER A 356 -4.94 -4.94 -18.42
C SER A 356 -5.83 -4.76 -19.65
N SER A 357 -5.23 -4.90 -20.83
CA SER A 357 -5.95 -4.79 -22.10
C SER A 357 -6.93 -5.92 -22.41
N ASP A 358 -7.00 -6.95 -21.53
CA ASP A 358 -7.81 -8.12 -21.77
C ASP A 358 -9.29 -7.86 -21.50
N PRO A 359 -10.22 -8.37 -22.31
CA PRO A 359 -11.64 -8.22 -22.08
C PRO A 359 -12.04 -8.91 -20.77
N LEU A 360 -12.87 -8.27 -19.97
CA LEU A 360 -13.30 -8.77 -18.68
C LEU A 360 -14.83 -8.90 -18.64
N ALA A 361 -15.32 -10.09 -18.31
CA ALA A 361 -16.72 -10.32 -18.07
C ALA A 361 -17.08 -10.09 -16.59
N PHE A 362 -18.25 -9.52 -16.36
CA PHE A 362 -18.88 -9.39 -15.04
C PHE A 362 -20.08 -10.33 -14.93
N PRO A 363 -20.47 -10.75 -13.72
CA PRO A 363 -21.72 -11.45 -13.55
C PRO A 363 -22.90 -10.55 -13.97
N PRO A 364 -24.01 -11.10 -14.48
CA PRO A 364 -25.15 -10.29 -14.90
C PRO A 364 -25.79 -9.51 -13.76
N PHE A 365 -25.59 -9.96 -12.53
CA PHE A 365 -26.15 -9.35 -11.32
C PHE A 365 -25.21 -9.48 -10.13
N HIS A 366 -25.10 -8.42 -9.31
CA HIS A 366 -24.43 -8.47 -8.01
C HIS A 366 -25.20 -7.64 -6.96
N PRO A 367 -25.60 -8.24 -5.81
CA PRO A 367 -26.54 -7.60 -4.88
C PRO A 367 -25.94 -6.44 -4.07
N SER A 368 -24.64 -6.49 -3.76
CA SER A 368 -24.03 -5.68 -2.70
C SER A 368 -22.90 -4.75 -3.13
N ILE A 369 -22.43 -4.83 -4.38
CA ILE A 369 -21.37 -3.93 -4.85
C ILE A 369 -21.89 -2.49 -4.83
N THR A 370 -21.20 -1.65 -4.06
CA THR A 370 -21.50 -0.22 -3.93
C THR A 370 -20.44 0.66 -4.58
N ARG A 371 -19.20 0.16 -4.69
CA ARG A 371 -18.06 0.92 -5.20
C ARG A 371 -17.18 0.06 -6.10
N ILE A 372 -16.81 0.60 -7.25
CA ILE A 372 -15.84 -0.02 -8.15
C ILE A 372 -14.71 0.97 -8.40
N CYS A 373 -13.47 0.53 -8.26
CA CYS A 373 -12.29 1.30 -8.59
C CYS A 373 -11.50 0.59 -9.69
N ILE A 374 -11.21 1.30 -10.76
CA ILE A 374 -10.39 0.81 -11.86
C ILE A 374 -9.04 1.49 -11.79
N LEU A 375 -7.98 0.69 -11.82
CA LEU A 375 -6.58 1.10 -11.88
C LEU A 375 -6.07 0.71 -13.26
N PRO A 376 -6.13 1.60 -14.28
CA PRO A 376 -5.61 1.26 -15.59
C PRO A 376 -4.12 0.92 -15.48
N SER A 377 -3.75 -0.27 -15.92
CA SER A 377 -2.36 -0.68 -16.06
C SER A 377 -1.88 -0.20 -17.41
N VAL A 378 -1.13 0.88 -17.43
CA VAL A 378 -0.35 1.24 -18.61
C VAL A 378 0.95 0.46 -18.50
N GLU A 379 1.20 -0.45 -19.42
CA GLU A 379 2.55 -0.98 -19.58
C GLU A 379 3.46 0.21 -19.88
N GLU A 380 4.31 0.57 -18.92
CA GLU A 380 5.16 1.78 -18.94
C GLU A 380 6.15 1.82 -20.13
N HIS A 381 6.14 0.80 -20.97
CA HIS A 381 7.16 0.58 -21.99
C HIS A 381 6.93 1.30 -23.29
N VAL A 382 5.77 1.90 -23.42
CA VAL A 382 5.45 2.55 -24.68
C VAL A 382 5.29 4.03 -24.40
N ARG A 383 6.34 4.82 -24.64
CA ARG A 383 6.16 6.19 -25.13
C ARG A 383 5.47 6.08 -26.47
N VAL A 384 4.22 5.61 -26.41
CA VAL A 384 3.40 5.37 -27.57
C VAL A 384 3.00 6.71 -28.10
N PRO A 385 3.11 6.96 -29.41
CA PRO A 385 2.51 8.12 -30.03
C PRO A 385 1.05 8.24 -29.56
N GLN A 386 0.56 9.44 -29.35
CA GLN A 386 -0.76 9.73 -28.80
C GLN A 386 -1.91 8.91 -29.44
N ARG A 387 -1.77 8.58 -30.74
CA ARG A 387 -2.71 7.72 -31.47
C ARG A 387 -2.77 6.28 -30.95
N VAL A 388 -1.61 5.69 -30.65
CA VAL A 388 -1.54 4.31 -30.14
C VAL A 388 -2.04 4.24 -28.68
N PHE A 389 -1.88 5.30 -27.89
CA PHE A 389 -2.44 5.41 -26.54
C PHE A 389 -3.97 5.23 -26.53
N THR A 390 -4.66 5.84 -27.49
CA THR A 390 -6.12 5.72 -27.61
C THR A 390 -6.53 4.26 -27.76
N PHE A 391 -5.82 3.48 -28.56
CA PHE A 391 -6.13 2.06 -28.79
C PHE A 391 -5.69 1.17 -27.63
N ALA A 392 -4.49 1.38 -27.11
CA ALA A 392 -3.94 0.51 -26.09
C ALA A 392 -4.56 0.71 -24.71
N VAL A 393 -5.12 1.89 -24.43
CA VAL A 393 -5.63 2.25 -23.10
C VAL A 393 -7.13 2.54 -23.10
N LEU A 394 -7.59 3.43 -24.00
CA LEU A 394 -8.99 3.86 -23.95
C LEU A 394 -9.97 2.80 -24.44
N ALA A 395 -9.64 2.03 -25.49
CA ALA A 395 -10.55 1.02 -25.98
C ALA A 395 -10.74 -0.15 -24.99
N PRO A 396 -9.68 -0.71 -24.37
CA PRO A 396 -9.84 -1.69 -23.30
C PRO A 396 -10.61 -1.12 -22.10
N LEU A 397 -10.34 0.12 -21.71
CA LEU A 397 -11.04 0.77 -20.61
C LEU A 397 -12.52 1.02 -20.94
N ASP A 398 -12.83 1.39 -22.17
CA ASP A 398 -14.20 1.54 -22.66
C ASP A 398 -14.95 0.21 -22.60
N ALA A 399 -14.33 -0.87 -23.10
CA ALA A 399 -14.88 -2.22 -23.03
C ALA A 399 -15.15 -2.66 -21.57
N LEU A 400 -14.22 -2.37 -20.66
CA LEU A 400 -14.39 -2.65 -19.24
C LEU A 400 -15.56 -1.86 -18.64
N LEU A 401 -15.65 -0.56 -18.92
CA LEU A 401 -16.74 0.29 -18.44
C LEU A 401 -18.10 -0.16 -18.98
N MET A 402 -18.15 -0.60 -20.25
CA MET A 402 -19.35 -1.21 -20.84
C MET A 402 -19.73 -2.51 -20.12
N SER A 403 -18.75 -3.34 -19.80
CA SER A 403 -18.99 -4.59 -19.08
C SER A 403 -19.53 -4.34 -17.66
N VAL A 404 -18.99 -3.33 -16.94
CA VAL A 404 -19.49 -2.88 -15.65
C VAL A 404 -20.92 -2.35 -15.79
N GLU A 405 -21.21 -1.58 -16.85
CA GLU A 405 -22.53 -1.00 -17.10
C GLU A 405 -23.60 -2.08 -17.37
N ASN A 406 -23.22 -3.18 -17.98
CA ASN A 406 -24.12 -4.30 -18.26
C ASN A 406 -24.45 -5.13 -17.01
N MET A 407 -23.63 -5.04 -15.96
CA MET A 407 -23.92 -5.68 -14.68
C MET A 407 -25.04 -4.92 -13.96
N VAL A 408 -26.08 -5.64 -13.52
CA VAL A 408 -27.10 -5.09 -12.63
C VAL A 408 -26.58 -5.09 -11.20
N ALA A 409 -26.17 -3.93 -10.73
CA ALA A 409 -25.72 -3.71 -9.36
C ALA A 409 -26.53 -2.58 -8.71
N PRO A 410 -27.67 -2.89 -8.07
CA PRO A 410 -28.63 -1.87 -7.59
C PRO A 410 -28.04 -0.96 -6.49
N GLY A 411 -27.02 -1.46 -5.79
CA GLY A 411 -26.31 -0.70 -4.74
C GLY A 411 -25.14 0.15 -5.26
N LEU A 412 -24.81 0.11 -6.54
CA LEU A 412 -23.63 0.83 -7.06
C LEU A 412 -23.84 2.34 -6.99
N VAL A 413 -23.00 3.01 -6.18
CA VAL A 413 -23.06 4.47 -5.97
C VAL A 413 -21.81 5.18 -6.46
N GLU A 414 -20.67 4.49 -6.59
CA GLU A 414 -19.41 5.12 -6.98
C GLU A 414 -18.61 4.24 -7.95
N LEU A 415 -18.17 4.85 -9.04
CA LEU A 415 -17.19 4.31 -9.95
C LEU A 415 -16.00 5.27 -10.01
N ARG A 416 -14.82 4.79 -9.70
CA ARG A 416 -13.60 5.59 -9.65
C ARG A 416 -12.56 5.07 -10.62
N ILE A 417 -11.92 5.98 -11.36
CA ILE A 417 -10.73 5.66 -12.14
C ILE A 417 -9.52 6.24 -11.42
N ARG A 418 -8.57 5.38 -11.03
CA ARG A 418 -7.36 5.76 -10.32
C ARG A 418 -6.14 5.31 -11.12
N ASN A 419 -5.51 6.21 -11.82
CA ASN A 419 -4.15 6.02 -12.32
C ASN A 419 -3.41 7.34 -12.27
N VAL A 420 -2.19 7.32 -11.75
CA VAL A 420 -1.38 8.53 -11.63
C VAL A 420 -0.70 8.87 -12.96
N GLY A 421 -0.20 7.87 -13.69
CA GLY A 421 0.54 8.08 -14.94
C GLY A 421 -0.35 8.39 -16.13
N ALA A 422 -1.39 7.59 -16.35
CA ALA A 422 -2.31 7.74 -17.48
C ALA A 422 -3.30 8.91 -17.34
N PHE A 423 -3.41 9.52 -16.16
CA PHE A 423 -4.37 10.62 -15.95
C PHE A 423 -4.01 11.91 -16.68
N VAL A 424 -2.72 12.17 -16.86
CA VAL A 424 -2.31 13.33 -17.67
C VAL A 424 -2.86 13.18 -19.08
N ASP A 425 -2.83 11.95 -19.61
CA ASP A 425 -3.28 11.65 -20.95
C ASP A 425 -4.81 11.49 -21.06
N LEU A 426 -5.48 11.01 -19.99
CA LEU A 426 -6.95 10.96 -19.93
C LEU A 426 -7.58 12.37 -19.89
N VAL A 427 -6.90 13.37 -19.36
CA VAL A 427 -7.35 14.77 -19.39
C VAL A 427 -7.46 15.26 -20.82
N ASP A 428 -6.57 14.84 -21.72
CA ASP A 428 -6.62 15.14 -23.16
C ASP A 428 -7.83 14.48 -23.84
N HIS A 429 -8.46 13.51 -23.21
CA HIS A 429 -9.67 12.82 -23.64
C HIS A 429 -10.93 13.25 -22.85
N SER A 430 -11.00 14.52 -22.51
CA SER A 430 -12.10 15.11 -21.71
C SER A 430 -13.50 14.81 -22.26
N GLY A 431 -13.66 14.76 -23.57
CA GLY A 431 -14.93 14.42 -24.22
C GLY A 431 -15.40 12.99 -23.90
N TRP A 432 -14.47 12.01 -23.90
CA TRP A 432 -14.74 10.63 -23.54
C TRP A 432 -15.10 10.51 -22.06
N LEU A 433 -14.32 11.12 -21.16
CA LEU A 433 -14.59 11.14 -19.72
C LEU A 433 -15.96 11.76 -19.40
N ARG A 434 -16.32 12.85 -20.07
CA ARG A 434 -17.62 13.51 -19.91
C ARG A 434 -18.76 12.65 -20.42
N ALA A 435 -18.58 11.92 -21.53
CA ALA A 435 -19.58 11.00 -22.05
C ALA A 435 -19.87 9.89 -21.02
N TRP A 436 -18.82 9.27 -20.46
CA TRP A 436 -18.98 8.29 -19.39
C TRP A 436 -19.58 8.89 -18.12
N TRP A 437 -19.15 10.09 -17.71
CA TRP A 437 -19.74 10.76 -16.55
C TRP A 437 -21.25 10.97 -16.72
N ARG A 438 -21.71 11.42 -17.91
CA ARG A 438 -23.15 11.59 -18.19
C ARG A 438 -23.92 10.28 -18.11
N ARG A 439 -23.36 9.19 -18.67
CA ARG A 439 -23.99 7.86 -18.63
C ARG A 439 -24.17 7.37 -17.19
N TRP A 440 -23.13 7.46 -16.37
CA TRP A 440 -23.18 7.03 -14.99
C TRP A 440 -24.05 7.93 -14.12
N ASN A 441 -24.00 9.23 -14.34
CA ASN A 441 -24.84 10.19 -13.61
C ASN A 441 -26.35 9.97 -13.85
N LEU A 442 -26.75 9.60 -15.08
CA LEU A 442 -28.13 9.21 -15.39
C LEU A 442 -28.60 7.98 -14.60
N ARG A 443 -27.68 7.15 -14.12
CA ARG A 443 -27.94 5.98 -13.27
C ARG A 443 -27.81 6.28 -11.78
N GLY A 444 -27.50 7.52 -11.39
CA GLY A 444 -27.25 7.91 -10.02
C GLY A 444 -25.89 7.44 -9.49
N VAL A 445 -24.95 7.04 -10.37
CA VAL A 445 -23.60 6.58 -9.99
C VAL A 445 -22.60 7.72 -10.13
N HIS A 446 -21.86 8.01 -9.08
CA HIS A 446 -20.81 9.03 -9.08
C HIS A 446 -19.57 8.53 -9.80
N PHE A 447 -19.31 9.07 -10.98
CA PHE A 447 -18.08 8.79 -11.73
C PHE A 447 -17.01 9.81 -11.35
N ARG A 448 -15.88 9.34 -10.80
CA ARG A 448 -14.86 10.16 -10.14
C ARG A 448 -13.44 9.81 -10.54
N ASP A 449 -12.55 10.78 -10.39
CA ASP A 449 -11.10 10.60 -10.54
C ASP A 449 -10.46 9.98 -9.30
N LYS A 450 -9.12 9.83 -9.34
CA LYS A 450 -8.32 9.31 -8.21
C LYS A 450 -8.48 10.13 -6.93
N THR A 451 -8.79 11.42 -7.02
CA THR A 451 -8.94 12.30 -5.86
C THR A 451 -10.37 12.34 -5.33
N GLY A 452 -11.29 11.63 -5.97
CA GLY A 452 -12.71 11.66 -5.66
C GLY A 452 -13.45 12.86 -6.27
N LYS A 453 -12.81 13.64 -7.17
CA LYS A 453 -13.46 14.73 -7.88
C LYS A 453 -14.28 14.19 -9.03
N SER A 454 -15.43 14.81 -9.27
CA SER A 454 -16.31 14.51 -10.40
C SER A 454 -15.72 15.02 -11.71
N PHE A 455 -15.96 14.28 -12.80
CA PHE A 455 -15.61 14.71 -14.16
C PHE A 455 -16.57 15.74 -14.77
N GLU A 456 -17.51 16.25 -14.00
CA GLU A 456 -18.52 17.24 -14.44
C GLU A 456 -17.90 18.50 -15.04
N ASN A 457 -16.87 19.03 -14.39
CA ASN A 457 -16.26 20.33 -14.71
C ASN A 457 -14.99 20.25 -15.56
N ILE A 458 -14.78 19.14 -16.27
CA ILE A 458 -13.66 19.06 -17.20
C ILE A 458 -13.94 19.98 -18.39
N ALA A 459 -13.03 20.94 -18.65
CA ALA A 459 -13.14 21.89 -19.74
C ALA A 459 -13.31 21.20 -21.11
N ASP A 460 -14.05 21.85 -22.03
CA ASP A 460 -14.31 21.34 -23.38
C ASP A 460 -13.02 21.41 -24.23
N GLY A 461 -12.14 20.44 -24.05
CA GLY A 461 -11.01 20.22 -24.92
C GLY A 461 -11.30 19.09 -25.90
N MET A 462 -11.47 19.41 -27.18
CA MET A 462 -11.72 18.56 -28.34
C MET A 462 -13.02 17.74 -28.38
N PHE A 463 -13.78 18.00 -29.42
CA PHE A 463 -14.94 17.24 -29.85
C PHE A 463 -14.49 15.83 -30.26
N TYR A 464 -14.86 14.81 -29.49
CA TYR A 464 -15.06 13.48 -30.06
C TYR A 464 -16.44 13.44 -30.71
N PRO A 465 -16.58 12.92 -31.94
CA PRO A 465 -17.87 12.68 -32.54
C PRO A 465 -18.71 11.87 -31.55
N SER A 466 -19.94 12.30 -31.36
CA SER A 466 -20.88 11.71 -30.41
C SER A 466 -20.92 10.19 -30.62
N LEU A 467 -20.61 9.42 -29.59
CA LEU A 467 -20.82 7.97 -29.50
C LEU A 467 -22.30 7.56 -29.66
N ARG A 468 -23.12 8.38 -30.30
CA ARG A 468 -24.53 8.07 -30.64
C ARG A 468 -24.66 7.00 -31.70
N ASP A 469 -23.66 6.83 -32.55
CA ASP A 469 -23.60 5.71 -33.47
C ASP A 469 -22.74 4.62 -32.84
N HIS A 470 -23.37 3.64 -32.27
CA HIS A 470 -22.79 2.38 -31.76
C HIS A 470 -22.11 1.51 -32.84
N ARG A 471 -21.59 2.09 -33.87
CA ARG A 471 -20.48 1.51 -34.61
C ARG A 471 -19.29 1.62 -33.69
N SER A 472 -18.97 0.51 -33.11
CA SER A 472 -17.93 0.35 -32.08
C SER A 472 -16.70 1.19 -32.43
N LEU A 473 -16.01 1.75 -31.42
CA LEU A 473 -14.63 2.24 -31.61
C LEU A 473 -13.81 1.26 -32.50
N THR A 474 -14.06 -0.03 -32.43
CA THR A 474 -13.53 -1.05 -33.34
C THR A 474 -13.73 -0.74 -34.83
N SER A 475 -14.89 -0.26 -35.27
CA SER A 475 -15.10 0.05 -36.69
C SER A 475 -14.40 1.34 -37.15
N LEU A 476 -14.24 2.32 -36.28
CA LEU A 476 -13.41 3.50 -36.56
C LEU A 476 -11.91 3.15 -36.64
N ILE A 477 -11.50 2.17 -35.86
CA ILE A 477 -10.17 1.59 -35.85
C ILE A 477 -9.84 0.88 -37.14
N GLU A 478 -10.76 0.02 -37.60
CA GLU A 478 -10.59 -0.74 -38.84
C GLU A 478 -10.51 0.19 -40.07
N ASP A 479 -11.30 1.27 -40.08
CA ASP A 479 -11.28 2.26 -41.16
C ASP A 479 -9.99 3.11 -41.19
N GLU A 480 -9.40 3.46 -40.04
CA GLU A 480 -8.13 4.20 -39.97
C GLU A 480 -6.92 3.31 -40.28
N LEU A 481 -6.89 2.08 -39.79
CA LEU A 481 -5.83 1.11 -40.13
C LEU A 481 -5.82 0.75 -41.62
N LEU A 482 -6.99 0.67 -42.28
CA LEU A 482 -7.09 0.46 -43.71
C LEU A 482 -6.61 1.68 -44.49
N LEU A 483 -6.81 2.89 -44.02
CA LEU A 483 -6.33 4.11 -44.68
C LEU A 483 -4.80 4.28 -44.59
N ASP A 484 -4.16 3.82 -43.54
CA ASP A 484 -2.70 3.88 -43.39
C ASP A 484 -2.00 2.76 -44.20
N LEU A 485 -2.61 1.57 -44.31
CA LEU A 485 -2.12 0.48 -45.17
C LEU A 485 -2.21 0.78 -46.69
N VAL A 486 -3.06 1.73 -47.10
CA VAL A 486 -3.18 2.17 -48.50
C VAL A 486 -2.22 3.32 -48.82
N ARG A 487 -1.58 3.92 -47.79
CA ARG A 487 -0.63 5.04 -47.96
C ARG A 487 0.85 4.65 -47.91
N GLU A 488 1.17 3.40 -47.54
CA GLU A 488 2.49 2.78 -47.71
C GLU A 488 2.52 1.97 -49.04
#